data_ff7cd9ea90339127ab7de672285fca55
#
_entry.id   ff7cd9ea90339127ab7de672285fca55
#
_cell.length_a   1.000
_cell.length_b   1.000
_cell.length_c   1.000
_cell.angle_alpha   90.00
_cell.angle_beta   90.00
_cell.angle_gamma   90.00
#
_symmetry.space_group_name_H-M   'P 1'
#
loop_
_entity.id
_entity.type
_entity.pdbx_description
1 polymer ?
#
loop_
_entity_poly.entity_id
_entity_poly.type
_entity_poly.pdbx_seq_one_letter_code
_entity_poly.pdbx_strand_id
1 'polypeptide(L)'
;MKIAVIGAGVLGINTAYYLTKKGYEVFIFESKEKPGMDTSYSNGGQISASSAEMWTKWENVKKGIGWMFKQDAPLLFNPMPNFFDWADTYSKYMWMANFFYTSVSGKYKINSENSFKISVKSRELYFEIAKNENIEFDLTRKGAIQIYDNAIDFEKAKLKKHWIENVGCEWTELSKDEVFEIEPALNKDKKVAGGIYTEADASGDIHKYCVDLSKVLSSKYGVKFRFNEKVKDINGTDFPIISTDKGDIPFDKVVICAGVKTQEFRNKFRDNFRIYPVKGYSITIDLDDEISKSAAPHVSIKDDHNKIVSSRLGNRLRVAGTAELAGENKEVREERITPLVEWVNNCFPEVNTENIITWAGLRPMTSDMVPIMRESKRKNVFYNSGHGHLGWTMGAFAGKFISDLIED
;
A
#
# COMPACT_ATOMS: atom_id res chain seq x y z
N MET A 1 25.36 16.73 2.92
CA MET A 1 24.16 17.42 2.35
C MET A 1 23.04 17.40 3.38
N LYS A 2 22.25 18.46 3.38
CA LYS A 2 21.05 18.62 4.20
C LYS A 2 19.81 18.34 3.35
N ILE A 3 19.06 17.30 3.66
CA ILE A 3 17.95 16.79 2.83
C ILE A 3 16.64 16.86 3.60
N ALA A 4 15.60 17.41 2.96
CA ALA A 4 14.24 17.37 3.48
C ALA A 4 13.46 16.21 2.88
N VAL A 5 12.70 15.50 3.71
CA VAL A 5 11.69 14.51 3.31
C VAL A 5 10.32 15.03 3.72
N ILE A 6 9.39 15.09 2.79
CA ILE A 6 8.02 15.59 3.03
C ILE A 6 7.09 14.40 3.16
N GLY A 7 6.59 14.18 4.38
CA GLY A 7 5.72 13.08 4.78
C GLY A 7 6.47 12.00 5.56
N ALA A 8 5.91 11.60 6.70
CA ALA A 8 6.40 10.55 7.59
C ALA A 8 5.60 9.24 7.46
N GLY A 9 5.01 8.96 6.31
CA GLY A 9 4.50 7.64 5.96
C GLY A 9 5.63 6.65 5.68
N VAL A 10 5.28 5.40 5.38
CA VAL A 10 6.26 4.33 5.14
C VAL A 10 7.32 4.67 4.10
N LEU A 11 6.96 5.40 3.04
CA LEU A 11 7.91 5.82 2.00
C LEU A 11 8.91 6.85 2.53
N GLY A 12 8.42 7.86 3.28
CA GLY A 12 9.28 8.88 3.86
C GLY A 12 10.23 8.33 4.93
N ILE A 13 9.73 7.44 5.79
CA ILE A 13 10.53 6.78 6.83
C ILE A 13 11.64 5.90 6.21
N ASN A 14 11.31 5.07 5.21
CA ASN A 14 12.33 4.28 4.50
C ASN A 14 13.32 5.14 3.73
N THR A 15 12.86 6.22 3.08
CA THR A 15 13.73 7.17 2.38
C THR A 15 14.73 7.80 3.37
N ALA A 16 14.26 8.29 4.51
CA ALA A 16 15.10 8.86 5.54
C ALA A 16 16.12 7.85 6.08
N TYR A 17 15.72 6.59 6.28
CA TYR A 17 16.61 5.52 6.72
C TYR A 17 17.81 5.36 5.78
N TYR A 18 17.57 5.21 4.49
CA TYR A 18 18.66 5.02 3.54
C TYR A 18 19.50 6.28 3.31
N LEU A 19 18.90 7.47 3.36
CA LEU A 19 19.64 8.73 3.30
C LEU A 19 20.59 8.90 4.49
N THR A 20 20.15 8.57 5.70
CA THR A 20 21.02 8.64 6.89
C THR A 20 22.12 7.61 6.88
N LYS A 21 21.89 6.41 6.31
CA LYS A 21 22.93 5.39 6.12
C LYS A 21 24.06 5.87 5.16
N LYS A 22 23.78 6.85 4.31
CA LYS A 22 24.76 7.54 3.46
C LYS A 22 25.39 8.77 4.13
N GLY A 23 25.07 9.04 5.37
CA GLY A 23 25.66 10.14 6.15
C GLY A 23 25.05 11.52 5.89
N TYR A 24 23.86 11.60 5.28
CA TYR A 24 23.17 12.87 5.06
C TYR A 24 22.45 13.35 6.31
N GLU A 25 22.39 14.67 6.51
CA GLU A 25 21.56 15.29 7.55
C GLU A 25 20.11 15.35 7.05
N VAL A 26 19.21 14.61 7.71
CA VAL A 26 17.83 14.43 7.24
C VAL A 26 16.82 15.11 8.16
N PHE A 27 15.89 15.84 7.56
CA PHE A 27 14.72 16.44 8.19
C PHE A 27 13.46 15.83 7.61
N ILE A 28 12.52 15.41 8.46
CA ILE A 28 11.21 14.93 8.02
C ILE A 28 10.15 15.94 8.46
N PHE A 29 9.38 16.46 7.48
CA PHE A 29 8.23 17.31 7.72
C PHE A 29 6.95 16.48 7.64
N GLU A 30 6.14 16.50 8.69
CA GLU A 30 4.88 15.77 8.76
C GLU A 30 3.76 16.68 9.30
N SER A 31 2.66 16.70 8.58
CA SER A 31 1.49 17.51 8.95
C SER A 31 0.72 16.97 10.15
N LYS A 32 0.93 15.71 10.49
CA LYS A 32 0.30 15.04 11.62
C LYS A 32 1.22 15.04 12.85
N GLU A 33 0.67 14.64 14.00
CA GLU A 33 1.37 14.59 15.29
C GLU A 33 2.38 13.43 15.40
N LYS A 34 2.25 12.38 14.55
CA LYS A 34 3.04 11.15 14.61
C LYS A 34 3.30 10.61 13.21
N PRO A 35 4.30 9.73 13.02
CA PRO A 35 4.52 9.08 11.75
C PRO A 35 3.42 8.06 11.44
N GLY A 36 3.18 7.82 10.15
CA GLY A 36 2.28 6.77 9.69
C GLY A 36 0.79 7.01 9.91
N MET A 37 0.35 8.24 10.19
CA MET A 37 -1.04 8.57 10.57
C MET A 37 -2.01 8.70 9.39
N ASP A 38 -1.58 8.46 8.17
CA ASP A 38 -2.45 8.50 6.99
C ASP A 38 -2.57 7.09 6.35
N THR A 39 -2.31 6.91 5.07
CA THR A 39 -2.42 5.61 4.37
C THR A 39 -1.58 4.49 5.02
N SER A 40 -0.54 4.85 5.76
CA SER A 40 0.29 3.92 6.55
C SER A 40 -0.25 3.63 7.96
N TYR A 41 -1.51 3.98 8.26
CA TYR A 41 -2.08 3.73 9.59
C TYR A 41 -2.72 2.34 9.72
N SER A 42 -3.57 1.98 8.76
CA SER A 42 -4.41 0.78 8.92
C SER A 42 -4.68 0.09 7.56
N ASN A 43 -3.59 -0.21 6.84
CA ASN A 43 -3.67 -0.99 5.60
C ASN A 43 -3.85 -2.50 5.88
N GLY A 44 -3.85 -3.33 4.83
CA GLY A 44 -4.04 -4.79 4.95
C GLY A 44 -2.92 -5.56 5.62
N GLY A 45 -1.81 -4.92 6.01
CA GLY A 45 -0.70 -5.54 6.75
C GLY A 45 0.20 -6.48 5.93
N GLN A 46 -0.09 -6.73 4.67
CA GLN A 46 0.67 -7.70 3.86
C GLN A 46 1.96 -7.10 3.29
N ILE A 47 3.08 -7.81 3.47
CA ILE A 47 4.33 -7.65 2.74
C ILE A 47 4.36 -8.79 1.71
N SER A 48 3.53 -8.67 0.68
CA SER A 48 3.24 -9.75 -0.25
C SER A 48 3.72 -9.40 -1.65
N ALA A 49 4.89 -9.93 -2.01
CA ALA A 49 5.42 -9.81 -3.36
C ALA A 49 4.55 -10.56 -4.37
N SER A 50 3.94 -11.68 -3.98
CA SER A 50 3.03 -12.47 -4.82
C SER A 50 1.76 -11.71 -5.25
N SER A 51 1.41 -10.65 -4.53
CA SER A 51 0.23 -9.81 -4.81
C SER A 51 0.54 -8.56 -5.62
N ALA A 52 1.75 -8.44 -6.19
CA ALA A 52 2.23 -7.23 -6.86
C ALA A 52 1.78 -7.10 -8.33
N GLU A 53 0.87 -7.93 -8.81
CA GLU A 53 0.28 -7.83 -10.15
C GLU A 53 -0.49 -6.51 -10.31
N MET A 54 -0.27 -5.81 -11.44
CA MET A 54 -0.94 -4.55 -11.73
C MET A 54 -2.41 -4.75 -12.09
N TRP A 55 -3.28 -3.81 -11.69
CA TRP A 55 -4.72 -3.89 -11.99
C TRP A 55 -5.07 -3.44 -13.42
N THR A 56 -4.13 -2.85 -14.15
CA THR A 56 -4.29 -2.36 -15.53
C THR A 56 -4.41 -3.50 -16.55
N LYS A 57 -5.07 -4.59 -16.17
CA LYS A 57 -5.39 -5.71 -17.04
C LYS A 57 -6.76 -5.49 -17.69
N TRP A 58 -6.88 -5.74 -18.99
CA TRP A 58 -8.12 -5.50 -19.75
C TRP A 58 -9.34 -6.21 -19.13
N GLU A 59 -9.15 -7.44 -18.62
CA GLU A 59 -10.22 -8.18 -17.94
C GLU A 59 -10.73 -7.47 -16.69
N ASN A 60 -9.85 -6.77 -15.96
CA ASN A 60 -10.24 -5.99 -14.78
C ASN A 60 -11.07 -4.76 -15.18
N VAL A 61 -10.75 -4.13 -16.31
CA VAL A 61 -11.56 -3.02 -16.86
C VAL A 61 -12.96 -3.51 -17.20
N LYS A 62 -13.09 -4.65 -17.87
CA LYS A 62 -14.40 -5.27 -18.20
C LYS A 62 -15.21 -5.59 -16.93
N LYS A 63 -14.57 -6.20 -15.92
CA LYS A 63 -15.21 -6.47 -14.62
C LYS A 63 -15.63 -5.16 -13.93
N GLY A 64 -14.77 -4.14 -13.96
CA GLY A 64 -15.04 -2.82 -13.36
C GLY A 64 -16.28 -2.14 -13.96
N ILE A 65 -16.50 -2.24 -15.26
CA ILE A 65 -17.72 -1.73 -15.91
C ILE A 65 -18.97 -2.45 -15.36
N GLY A 66 -18.92 -3.78 -15.20
CA GLY A 66 -20.02 -4.54 -14.61
C GLY A 66 -20.28 -4.19 -13.14
N TRP A 67 -19.24 -3.82 -12.39
CA TRP A 67 -19.34 -3.44 -10.99
C TRP A 67 -19.92 -2.03 -10.75
N MET A 68 -19.88 -1.15 -11.75
CA MET A 68 -20.48 0.19 -11.65
C MET A 68 -21.99 0.17 -11.32
N PHE A 69 -22.67 -0.95 -11.58
CA PHE A 69 -24.08 -1.12 -11.34
C PHE A 69 -24.44 -1.92 -10.08
N LYS A 70 -23.42 -2.25 -9.24
CA LYS A 70 -23.60 -3.02 -8.01
C LYS A 70 -23.07 -2.24 -6.81
N GLN A 71 -23.90 -2.02 -5.79
CA GLN A 71 -23.52 -1.26 -4.59
C GLN A 71 -22.52 -2.01 -3.70
N ASP A 72 -22.59 -3.33 -3.67
CA ASP A 72 -21.73 -4.25 -2.91
C ASP A 72 -20.44 -4.67 -3.64
N ALA A 73 -20.21 -4.13 -4.83
CA ALA A 73 -19.05 -4.50 -5.63
C ALA A 73 -17.71 -4.16 -4.94
N PRO A 74 -16.66 -4.98 -5.15
CA PRO A 74 -15.31 -4.71 -4.65
C PRO A 74 -14.73 -3.37 -5.11
N LEU A 75 -15.10 -2.91 -6.29
CA LEU A 75 -14.78 -1.58 -6.81
C LEU A 75 -16.06 -0.77 -6.99
N LEU A 76 -16.20 0.30 -6.22
CA LEU A 76 -17.26 1.27 -6.40
C LEU A 76 -16.75 2.46 -7.22
N PHE A 77 -17.45 2.72 -8.29
CA PHE A 77 -17.18 3.85 -9.16
C PHE A 77 -18.47 4.64 -9.39
N ASN A 78 -18.47 5.90 -8.96
CA ASN A 78 -19.53 6.82 -9.34
C ASN A 78 -19.11 7.55 -10.63
N PRO A 79 -19.75 7.27 -11.78
CA PRO A 79 -19.41 7.93 -13.04
C PRO A 79 -19.86 9.39 -13.10
N MET A 80 -20.76 9.81 -12.19
CA MET A 80 -21.29 11.17 -12.22
C MET A 80 -20.21 12.21 -11.90
N PRO A 81 -20.19 13.34 -12.62
CA PRO A 81 -19.31 14.45 -12.28
C PRO A 81 -19.72 15.05 -10.93
N ASN A 82 -18.71 15.47 -10.16
CA ASN A 82 -18.97 16.31 -9.00
C ASN A 82 -19.07 17.76 -9.48
N PHE A 83 -20.28 18.27 -9.60
CA PHE A 83 -20.54 19.63 -10.08
C PHE A 83 -20.03 20.72 -9.12
N PHE A 84 -19.72 20.37 -7.86
CA PHE A 84 -19.16 21.27 -6.88
C PHE A 84 -17.62 21.27 -6.88
N ASP A 85 -16.98 20.27 -7.48
CA ASP A 85 -15.53 20.15 -7.60
C ASP A 85 -15.13 19.68 -9.02
N TRP A 86 -15.03 20.64 -9.92
CA TRP A 86 -14.62 20.39 -11.30
C TRP A 86 -13.15 19.98 -11.42
N ALA A 87 -12.29 20.37 -10.49
CA ALA A 87 -10.88 20.01 -10.51
C ALA A 87 -10.71 18.51 -10.18
N ASP A 88 -11.41 18.00 -9.17
CA ASP A 88 -11.45 16.56 -8.87
C ASP A 88 -12.09 15.79 -10.01
N THR A 89 -13.21 16.26 -10.54
CA THR A 89 -13.90 15.65 -11.69
C THR A 89 -12.96 15.50 -12.89
N TYR A 90 -12.27 16.57 -13.29
CA TYR A 90 -11.30 16.53 -14.38
C TYR A 90 -10.15 15.55 -14.08
N SER A 91 -9.60 15.60 -12.87
CA SER A 91 -8.52 14.71 -12.44
C SER A 91 -8.95 13.25 -12.51
N LYS A 92 -10.15 12.92 -12.03
CA LYS A 92 -10.77 11.59 -12.07
C LYS A 92 -10.88 11.06 -13.51
N TYR A 93 -11.49 11.81 -14.40
CA TYR A 93 -11.68 11.35 -15.78
C TYR A 93 -10.37 11.23 -16.55
N MET A 94 -9.43 12.13 -16.36
CA MET A 94 -8.11 12.02 -16.99
C MET A 94 -7.30 10.84 -16.44
N TRP A 95 -7.40 10.56 -15.13
CA TRP A 95 -6.79 9.37 -14.55
C TRP A 95 -7.40 8.09 -15.15
N MET A 96 -8.72 8.03 -15.26
CA MET A 96 -9.43 6.89 -15.86
C MET A 96 -9.11 6.68 -17.33
N ALA A 97 -9.07 7.75 -18.12
CA ALA A 97 -8.70 7.68 -19.53
C ALA A 97 -7.28 7.10 -19.71
N ASN A 98 -6.33 7.55 -18.86
CA ASN A 98 -4.98 7.02 -18.87
C ASN A 98 -4.91 5.57 -18.36
N PHE A 99 -5.70 5.20 -17.35
CA PHE A 99 -5.80 3.82 -16.87
C PHE A 99 -6.34 2.89 -17.98
N PHE A 100 -7.39 3.32 -18.66
CA PHE A 100 -7.93 2.60 -19.83
C PHE A 100 -6.88 2.47 -20.93
N TYR A 101 -6.22 3.57 -21.32
CA TYR A 101 -5.14 3.55 -22.32
C TYR A 101 -4.04 2.56 -21.94
N THR A 102 -3.59 2.57 -20.69
CA THR A 102 -2.57 1.64 -20.20
C THR A 102 -3.05 0.19 -20.33
N SER A 103 -4.33 -0.07 -20.05
CA SER A 103 -4.91 -1.42 -20.09
C SER A 103 -4.96 -2.03 -21.50
N VAL A 104 -5.02 -1.19 -22.55
CA VAL A 104 -5.03 -1.63 -23.96
C VAL A 104 -3.66 -1.48 -24.63
N SER A 105 -2.70 -0.79 -24.03
CA SER A 105 -1.39 -0.49 -24.62
C SER A 105 -0.38 -1.64 -24.56
N GLY A 106 -0.73 -2.78 -23.98
CA GLY A 106 0.19 -3.92 -23.78
C GLY A 106 1.25 -3.73 -22.67
N LYS A 107 1.27 -2.59 -21.98
CA LYS A 107 2.25 -2.29 -20.91
C LYS A 107 2.01 -3.08 -19.62
N TYR A 108 0.84 -3.65 -19.44
CA TYR A 108 0.46 -4.40 -18.26
C TYR A 108 1.51 -5.45 -17.84
N LYS A 109 1.99 -6.27 -18.79
CA LYS A 109 2.92 -7.37 -18.47
C LYS A 109 4.24 -6.84 -17.94
N ILE A 110 4.88 -5.90 -18.65
CA ILE A 110 6.18 -5.34 -18.25
C ILE A 110 6.08 -4.56 -16.93
N ASN A 111 4.99 -3.81 -16.72
CA ASN A 111 4.75 -3.09 -15.46
C ASN A 111 4.59 -4.07 -14.29
N SER A 112 3.85 -5.17 -14.48
CA SER A 112 3.70 -6.20 -13.46
C SER A 112 5.01 -6.93 -13.17
N GLU A 113 5.80 -7.28 -14.18
CA GLU A 113 7.14 -7.90 -13.98
C GLU A 113 8.07 -7.00 -13.14
N ASN A 114 8.11 -5.72 -13.45
CA ASN A 114 8.89 -4.76 -12.67
C ASN A 114 8.35 -4.63 -11.25
N SER A 115 7.02 -4.62 -11.07
CA SER A 115 6.38 -4.59 -9.78
C SER A 115 6.75 -5.80 -8.91
N PHE A 116 6.70 -7.00 -9.45
CA PHE A 116 7.13 -8.22 -8.76
C PHE A 116 8.60 -8.14 -8.35
N LYS A 117 9.51 -7.79 -9.27
CA LYS A 117 10.95 -7.68 -9.00
C LYS A 117 11.27 -6.67 -7.88
N ILE A 118 10.61 -5.51 -7.92
CA ILE A 118 10.74 -4.49 -6.87
C ILE A 118 10.21 -5.02 -5.54
N SER A 119 9.06 -5.68 -5.54
CA SER A 119 8.40 -6.20 -4.35
C SER A 119 9.20 -7.30 -3.66
N VAL A 120 9.79 -8.24 -4.42
CA VAL A 120 10.68 -9.29 -3.89
C VAL A 120 11.88 -8.65 -3.19
N LYS A 121 12.58 -7.73 -3.87
CA LYS A 121 13.73 -7.04 -3.29
C LYS A 121 13.34 -6.21 -2.05
N SER A 122 12.20 -5.55 -2.09
CA SER A 122 11.71 -4.74 -0.97
C SER A 122 11.39 -5.58 0.25
N ARG A 123 10.80 -6.77 0.07
CA ARG A 123 10.51 -7.71 1.15
C ARG A 123 11.80 -8.10 1.91
N GLU A 124 12.85 -8.46 1.19
CA GLU A 124 14.14 -8.78 1.81
C GLU A 124 14.72 -7.59 2.58
N LEU A 125 14.64 -6.39 2.00
CA LEU A 125 15.11 -5.18 2.67
C LEU A 125 14.32 -4.87 3.96
N TYR A 126 13.02 -5.15 4.02
CA TYR A 126 12.26 -5.04 5.27
C TYR A 126 12.77 -6.00 6.35
N PHE A 127 13.10 -7.24 5.97
CA PHE A 127 13.66 -8.21 6.92
C PHE A 127 15.05 -7.79 7.41
N GLU A 128 15.87 -7.24 6.53
CA GLU A 128 17.17 -6.68 6.90
C GLU A 128 17.04 -5.49 7.85
N ILE A 129 16.14 -4.54 7.56
CA ILE A 129 15.88 -3.38 8.43
C ILE A 129 15.40 -3.86 9.80
N ALA A 130 14.43 -4.77 9.85
CA ALA A 130 13.90 -5.31 11.09
C ALA A 130 15.00 -5.92 11.96
N LYS A 131 15.87 -6.73 11.36
CA LYS A 131 17.00 -7.38 12.05
C LYS A 131 18.07 -6.38 12.49
N ASN A 132 18.49 -5.48 11.60
CA ASN A 132 19.62 -4.58 11.85
C ASN A 132 19.30 -3.48 12.87
N GLU A 133 18.03 -3.06 12.90
CA GLU A 133 17.58 -1.98 13.78
C GLU A 133 16.77 -2.49 14.97
N ASN A 134 16.56 -3.81 15.07
CA ASN A 134 15.82 -4.47 16.16
C ASN A 134 14.45 -3.82 16.41
N ILE A 135 13.68 -3.62 15.34
CA ILE A 135 12.34 -3.00 15.42
C ILE A 135 11.24 -4.06 15.45
N GLU A 136 10.19 -3.78 16.24
CA GLU A 136 9.06 -4.67 16.45
C GLU A 136 7.78 -4.10 15.81
N PHE A 137 7.18 -4.86 14.90
CA PHE A 137 5.97 -4.44 14.17
C PHE A 137 5.02 -5.60 13.86
N ASP A 138 4.92 -6.55 14.79
CA ASP A 138 4.09 -7.75 14.63
C ASP A 138 4.44 -8.55 13.35
N LEU A 139 5.72 -8.58 12.98
CA LEU A 139 6.19 -9.27 11.77
C LEU A 139 5.93 -10.78 11.87
N THR A 140 5.16 -11.30 10.93
CA THR A 140 4.88 -12.72 10.79
C THR A 140 5.36 -13.22 9.43
N ARG A 141 6.28 -14.19 9.42
CA ARG A 141 6.87 -14.81 8.22
C ARG A 141 6.32 -16.22 8.03
N LYS A 142 5.00 -16.32 7.88
CA LYS A 142 4.27 -17.58 7.70
C LYS A 142 3.67 -17.72 6.30
N GLY A 143 4.11 -16.90 5.37
CA GLY A 143 3.58 -16.89 4.01
C GLY A 143 2.22 -16.21 3.86
N ALA A 144 1.69 -16.31 2.65
CA ALA A 144 0.35 -15.86 2.30
C ALA A 144 -0.32 -16.85 1.35
N ILE A 145 -1.62 -17.09 1.56
CA ILE A 145 -2.44 -17.93 0.68
C ILE A 145 -3.41 -17.03 -0.10
N GLN A 146 -3.42 -17.17 -1.41
CA GLN A 146 -4.51 -16.66 -2.24
C GLN A 146 -5.51 -17.79 -2.48
N ILE A 147 -6.74 -17.64 -1.96
CA ILE A 147 -7.80 -18.65 -2.09
C ILE A 147 -8.72 -18.33 -3.26
N TYR A 148 -9.23 -19.38 -3.90
CA TYR A 148 -10.16 -19.33 -5.02
C TYR A 148 -11.41 -20.15 -4.70
N ASP A 149 -12.60 -19.60 -4.93
CA ASP A 149 -13.88 -20.26 -4.67
C ASP A 149 -14.41 -21.08 -5.86
N ASN A 150 -13.82 -20.90 -7.05
CA ASN A 150 -14.19 -21.62 -8.25
C ASN A 150 -12.97 -22.14 -9.02
N ALA A 151 -13.14 -23.29 -9.67
CA ALA A 151 -12.07 -23.95 -10.40
C ALA A 151 -11.60 -23.18 -11.65
N ILE A 152 -12.48 -22.40 -12.29
CA ILE A 152 -12.13 -21.68 -13.52
C ILE A 152 -11.12 -20.57 -13.22
N ASP A 153 -11.32 -19.79 -12.14
CA ASP A 153 -10.41 -18.72 -11.78
C ASP A 153 -9.12 -19.29 -11.17
N PHE A 154 -9.18 -20.42 -10.48
CA PHE A 154 -8.00 -21.13 -9.98
C PHE A 154 -7.12 -21.63 -11.13
N GLU A 155 -7.70 -22.32 -12.14
CA GLU A 155 -6.95 -22.77 -13.33
C GLU A 155 -6.32 -21.59 -14.08
N LYS A 156 -7.05 -20.49 -14.25
CA LYS A 156 -6.48 -19.27 -14.86
C LYS A 156 -5.30 -18.70 -14.06
N ALA A 157 -5.35 -18.80 -12.74
CA ALA A 157 -4.26 -18.33 -11.89
C ALA A 157 -3.01 -19.21 -12.06
N LYS A 158 -3.17 -20.54 -12.13
CA LYS A 158 -2.07 -21.49 -12.36
C LYS A 158 -1.32 -21.22 -13.65
N LEU A 159 -2.00 -20.79 -14.70
CA LEU A 159 -1.36 -20.43 -15.98
C LEU A 159 -0.31 -19.31 -15.85
N LYS A 160 -0.34 -18.53 -14.77
CA LYS A 160 0.64 -17.47 -14.52
C LYS A 160 1.87 -17.95 -13.77
N LYS A 161 1.89 -19.17 -13.24
CA LYS A 161 2.94 -19.69 -12.36
C LYS A 161 4.33 -19.46 -12.93
N HIS A 162 4.59 -20.00 -14.12
CA HIS A 162 5.89 -19.87 -14.78
C HIS A 162 6.31 -18.39 -14.99
N TRP A 163 5.36 -17.52 -15.34
CA TRP A 163 5.65 -16.09 -15.51
C TRP A 163 6.06 -15.43 -14.20
N ILE A 164 5.41 -15.79 -13.09
CA ILE A 164 5.65 -15.18 -11.76
C ILE A 164 6.92 -15.75 -11.14
N GLU A 165 7.20 -17.03 -11.32
CA GLU A 165 8.45 -17.67 -10.87
C GLU A 165 9.68 -17.05 -11.57
N ASN A 166 9.58 -16.73 -12.86
CA ASN A 166 10.64 -16.06 -13.61
C ASN A 166 11.01 -14.66 -13.10
N VAL A 167 10.15 -14.04 -12.30
CA VAL A 167 10.42 -12.74 -11.67
C VAL A 167 10.77 -12.85 -10.18
N GLY A 168 10.99 -14.08 -9.69
CA GLY A 168 11.50 -14.38 -8.35
C GLY A 168 10.42 -14.57 -7.27
N CYS A 169 9.16 -14.82 -7.65
CA CYS A 169 8.13 -15.24 -6.72
C CYS A 169 7.86 -16.74 -6.87
N GLU A 170 8.16 -17.50 -5.84
CA GLU A 170 7.83 -18.93 -5.80
C GLU A 170 6.37 -19.12 -5.40
N TRP A 171 5.66 -19.94 -6.20
CA TRP A 171 4.25 -20.28 -5.98
C TRP A 171 4.07 -21.77 -5.79
N THR A 172 3.40 -22.16 -4.71
CA THR A 172 2.94 -23.52 -4.49
C THR A 172 1.44 -23.58 -4.75
N GLU A 173 1.04 -24.46 -5.66
CA GLU A 173 -0.37 -24.75 -5.92
C GLU A 173 -0.88 -25.68 -4.82
N LEU A 174 -2.03 -25.33 -4.25
CA LEU A 174 -2.67 -26.08 -3.18
C LEU A 174 -4.03 -26.60 -3.64
N SER A 175 -4.28 -27.88 -3.41
CA SER A 175 -5.62 -28.45 -3.41
C SER A 175 -6.47 -27.86 -2.30
N LYS A 176 -7.78 -28.13 -2.32
CA LYS A 176 -8.69 -27.71 -1.25
C LYS A 176 -8.20 -28.19 0.12
N ASP A 177 -7.82 -29.45 0.24
CA ASP A 177 -7.43 -30.05 1.52
C ASP A 177 -6.13 -29.44 2.06
N GLU A 178 -5.14 -29.23 1.18
CA GLU A 178 -3.88 -28.56 1.55
C GLU A 178 -4.09 -27.09 2.00
N VAL A 179 -5.08 -26.38 1.44
CA VAL A 179 -5.45 -25.04 1.95
C VAL A 179 -5.89 -25.13 3.41
N PHE A 180 -6.73 -26.11 3.77
CA PHE A 180 -7.19 -26.29 5.15
C PHE A 180 -6.12 -26.90 6.08
N GLU A 181 -5.10 -27.56 5.56
CA GLU A 181 -3.94 -28.01 6.34
C GLU A 181 -3.04 -26.82 6.72
N ILE A 182 -2.79 -25.91 5.80
CA ILE A 182 -1.97 -24.71 6.05
C ILE A 182 -2.72 -23.69 6.91
N GLU A 183 -4.04 -23.53 6.66
CA GLU A 183 -4.90 -22.63 7.44
C GLU A 183 -6.08 -23.38 8.08
N PRO A 184 -5.84 -24.05 9.20
CA PRO A 184 -6.86 -24.86 9.86
C PRO A 184 -8.00 -24.05 10.51
N ALA A 185 -7.77 -22.74 10.77
CA ALA A 185 -8.81 -21.84 11.30
C ALA A 185 -9.85 -21.46 10.25
N LEU A 186 -9.58 -21.66 8.96
CA LEU A 186 -10.53 -21.36 7.90
C LEU A 186 -11.75 -22.29 7.99
N ASN A 187 -12.94 -21.71 7.95
CA ASN A 187 -14.20 -22.44 8.00
C ASN A 187 -14.26 -23.51 6.90
N LYS A 188 -14.43 -24.78 7.29
CA LYS A 188 -14.45 -25.93 6.37
C LYS A 188 -15.64 -25.93 5.42
N ASP A 189 -16.73 -25.23 5.77
CA ASP A 189 -17.92 -25.05 4.93
C ASP A 189 -17.71 -23.97 3.86
N LYS A 190 -16.63 -23.17 3.97
CA LYS A 190 -16.29 -22.20 2.93
C LYS A 190 -16.00 -22.91 1.62
N LYS A 191 -16.61 -22.42 0.56
CA LYS A 191 -16.33 -22.89 -0.79
C LYS A 191 -14.90 -22.52 -1.19
N VAL A 192 -14.03 -23.52 -1.33
CA VAL A 192 -12.64 -23.39 -1.79
C VAL A 192 -12.41 -24.42 -2.89
N ALA A 193 -11.96 -23.97 -4.06
CA ALA A 193 -11.56 -24.84 -5.17
C ALA A 193 -10.06 -25.18 -5.13
N GLY A 194 -9.28 -24.34 -4.47
CA GLY A 194 -7.84 -24.47 -4.29
C GLY A 194 -7.21 -23.15 -3.90
N GLY A 195 -5.91 -23.12 -3.76
CA GLY A 195 -5.14 -21.95 -3.37
C GLY A 195 -3.77 -21.85 -4.03
N ILE A 196 -3.18 -20.68 -3.90
CA ILE A 196 -1.77 -20.45 -4.24
C ILE A 196 -1.08 -19.95 -2.99
N TYR A 197 -0.07 -20.65 -2.54
CA TYR A 197 0.72 -20.30 -1.36
C TYR A 197 2.08 -19.75 -1.76
N THR A 198 2.49 -18.68 -1.10
CA THR A 198 3.81 -18.07 -1.21
C THR A 198 4.44 -18.02 0.18
N GLU A 199 5.33 -18.97 0.45
CA GLU A 199 5.98 -19.13 1.75
C GLU A 199 6.81 -17.91 2.15
N ALA A 200 7.51 -17.30 1.19
CA ALA A 200 8.37 -16.16 1.41
C ALA A 200 7.64 -14.85 1.76
N ASP A 201 6.33 -14.76 1.51
CA ASP A 201 5.55 -13.58 1.86
C ASP A 201 5.35 -13.46 3.37
N ALA A 202 5.05 -12.26 3.83
CA ALA A 202 4.94 -11.93 5.24
C ALA A 202 3.79 -10.96 5.51
N SER A 203 3.49 -10.74 6.78
CA SER A 203 2.62 -9.66 7.23
C SER A 203 3.24 -8.92 8.40
N GLY A 204 2.84 -7.67 8.61
CA GLY A 204 3.31 -6.83 9.72
C GLY A 204 2.51 -5.53 9.81
N ASP A 205 2.54 -4.93 10.98
CA ASP A 205 1.86 -3.66 11.22
C ASP A 205 2.70 -2.48 10.70
N ILE A 206 2.26 -1.93 9.57
CA ILE A 206 2.92 -0.79 8.93
C ILE A 206 3.01 0.44 9.83
N HIS A 207 2.00 0.69 10.70
CA HIS A 207 2.03 1.84 11.60
C HIS A 207 3.07 1.64 12.69
N LYS A 208 3.10 0.47 13.34
CA LYS A 208 4.16 0.12 14.30
C LYS A 208 5.54 0.22 13.66
N TYR A 209 5.71 -0.29 12.43
CA TYR A 209 6.96 -0.15 11.68
C TYR A 209 7.38 1.31 11.53
N CYS A 210 6.47 2.19 11.08
CA CYS A 210 6.78 3.62 10.92
C CYS A 210 7.15 4.27 12.25
N VAL A 211 6.43 3.94 13.32
CA VAL A 211 6.69 4.48 14.68
C VAL A 211 8.03 4.02 15.20
N ASP A 212 8.31 2.72 15.16
CA ASP A 212 9.54 2.19 15.75
C ASP A 212 10.79 2.57 14.96
N LEU A 213 10.72 2.51 13.62
CA LEU A 213 11.85 2.98 12.80
C LEU A 213 12.06 4.49 12.97
N SER A 214 11.01 5.30 13.17
CA SER A 214 11.16 6.73 13.46
C SER A 214 11.90 7.01 14.76
N LYS A 215 11.69 6.20 15.81
CA LYS A 215 12.44 6.28 17.06
C LYS A 215 13.93 6.01 16.85
N VAL A 216 14.24 4.96 16.08
CA VAL A 216 15.62 4.61 15.70
C VAL A 216 16.25 5.73 14.89
N LEU A 217 15.54 6.27 13.89
CA LEU A 217 16.00 7.38 13.08
C LEU A 217 16.33 8.62 13.89
N SER A 218 15.50 8.95 14.88
CA SER A 218 15.74 10.09 15.76
C SER A 218 16.91 9.85 16.71
N SER A 219 16.91 8.71 17.43
CA SER A 219 17.85 8.45 18.50
C SER A 219 19.24 8.01 18.02
N LYS A 220 19.31 7.17 17.00
CA LYS A 220 20.56 6.57 16.49
C LYS A 220 21.16 7.38 15.35
N TYR A 221 20.33 7.90 14.46
CA TYR A 221 20.78 8.54 13.21
C TYR A 221 20.60 10.07 13.21
N GLY A 222 20.02 10.66 14.27
CA GLY A 222 19.89 12.09 14.42
C GLY A 222 18.93 12.78 13.47
N VAL A 223 17.97 12.03 12.89
CA VAL A 223 16.93 12.58 12.01
C VAL A 223 16.07 13.57 12.79
N LYS A 224 15.85 14.74 12.21
CA LYS A 224 15.07 15.81 12.82
C LYS A 224 13.60 15.74 12.31
N PHE A 225 12.71 15.24 13.15
CA PHE A 225 11.28 15.21 12.87
C PHE A 225 10.62 16.54 13.22
N ARG A 226 9.83 17.05 12.29
CA ARG A 226 9.01 18.25 12.40
C ARG A 226 7.54 17.88 12.24
N PHE A 227 6.97 17.34 13.33
CA PHE A 227 5.56 17.00 13.41
C PHE A 227 4.67 18.23 13.57
N ASN A 228 3.39 18.12 13.18
CA ASN A 228 2.44 19.22 13.13
C ASN A 228 3.01 20.43 12.35
N GLU A 229 3.75 20.13 11.27
CA GLU A 229 4.35 21.16 10.42
C GLU A 229 4.11 20.80 8.94
N LYS A 230 3.07 21.42 8.39
CA LYS A 230 2.69 21.20 6.98
C LYS A 230 3.59 22.03 6.07
N VAL A 231 4.24 21.36 5.12
CA VAL A 231 4.90 22.05 4.02
C VAL A 231 3.83 22.67 3.11
N LYS A 232 3.86 23.99 2.99
CA LYS A 232 2.95 24.76 2.13
C LYS A 232 3.50 24.91 0.73
N ASP A 233 4.84 25.06 0.65
CA ASP A 233 5.49 25.36 -0.62
C ASP A 233 6.97 24.91 -0.63
N ILE A 234 7.51 24.75 -1.85
CA ILE A 234 8.92 24.55 -2.12
C ILE A 234 9.36 25.62 -3.12
N ASN A 235 10.13 26.58 -2.66
CA ASN A 235 10.60 27.75 -3.41
C ASN A 235 12.10 27.64 -3.73
N GLY A 236 12.73 28.78 -4.08
CA GLY A 236 14.15 28.90 -4.45
C GLY A 236 14.43 28.53 -5.90
N THR A 237 15.57 28.85 -6.46
CA THR A 237 15.99 28.53 -7.83
C THR A 237 17.01 27.40 -7.88
N ASP A 238 18.15 27.56 -7.25
CA ASP A 238 19.24 26.57 -7.25
C ASP A 238 19.10 25.55 -6.11
N PHE A 239 18.71 26.06 -4.93
CA PHE A 239 18.45 25.24 -3.75
C PHE A 239 16.98 25.32 -3.36
N PRO A 240 16.33 24.19 -3.04
CA PRO A 240 14.95 24.20 -2.58
C PRO A 240 14.84 24.84 -1.18
N ILE A 241 13.86 25.71 -1.02
CA ILE A 241 13.49 26.32 0.25
C ILE A 241 12.11 25.78 0.63
N ILE A 242 12.04 25.08 1.75
CA ILE A 242 10.79 24.57 2.31
C ILE A 242 10.09 25.69 3.06
N SER A 243 8.89 26.04 2.64
CA SER A 243 8.04 27.02 3.31
C SER A 243 6.96 26.34 4.14
N THR A 244 6.91 26.63 5.43
CA THR A 244 5.92 26.13 6.39
C THR A 244 5.19 27.28 7.09
N ASP A 245 4.33 26.98 8.04
CA ASP A 245 3.75 27.98 8.96
C ASP A 245 4.75 28.51 10.00
N LYS A 246 5.89 27.82 10.16
CA LYS A 246 6.96 28.21 11.11
C LYS A 246 8.14 28.92 10.45
N GLY A 247 8.06 29.19 9.14
CA GLY A 247 9.08 29.90 8.38
C GLY A 247 9.68 29.09 7.23
N ASP A 248 10.68 29.70 6.61
CA ASP A 248 11.37 29.17 5.44
C ASP A 248 12.71 28.55 5.83
N ILE A 249 13.01 27.36 5.30
CA ILE A 249 14.22 26.61 5.61
C ILE A 249 14.86 26.12 4.31
N PRO A 250 16.14 26.48 4.03
CA PRO A 250 16.85 25.99 2.86
C PRO A 250 17.38 24.57 3.05
N PHE A 251 17.39 23.81 1.94
CA PHE A 251 17.92 22.45 1.86
C PHE A 251 18.73 22.27 0.56
N ASP A 252 19.66 21.32 0.56
CA ASP A 252 20.39 20.93 -0.65
C ASP A 252 19.47 20.17 -1.60
N LYS A 253 18.67 19.24 -1.08
CA LYS A 253 17.72 18.41 -1.85
C LYS A 253 16.45 18.17 -1.04
N VAL A 254 15.35 17.87 -1.76
CA VAL A 254 14.03 17.55 -1.17
C VAL A 254 13.48 16.28 -1.78
N VAL A 255 12.93 15.38 -0.95
CA VAL A 255 12.19 14.20 -1.41
C VAL A 255 10.72 14.30 -0.99
N ILE A 256 9.81 14.25 -1.95
CA ILE A 256 8.38 14.35 -1.74
C ILE A 256 7.78 12.94 -1.59
N CYS A 257 7.39 12.59 -0.36
CA CYS A 257 6.77 11.32 0.05
C CYS A 257 5.33 11.56 0.56
N ALA A 258 4.62 12.54 -0.01
CA ALA A 258 3.38 13.11 0.54
C ALA A 258 2.10 12.34 0.14
N GLY A 259 2.19 11.07 -0.30
CA GLY A 259 1.05 10.26 -0.68
C GLY A 259 0.19 10.95 -1.75
N VAL A 260 -1.12 11.05 -1.53
CA VAL A 260 -2.04 11.72 -2.48
C VAL A 260 -1.75 13.20 -2.64
N LYS A 261 -1.19 13.85 -1.61
CA LYS A 261 -0.81 15.26 -1.63
C LYS A 261 0.39 15.56 -2.54
N THR A 262 1.11 14.57 -3.00
CA THR A 262 2.15 14.71 -4.02
C THR A 262 1.60 15.35 -5.30
N GLN A 263 0.30 15.21 -5.58
CA GLN A 263 -0.34 15.84 -6.74
C GLN A 263 -0.31 17.37 -6.68
N GLU A 264 -0.31 17.97 -5.50
CA GLU A 264 -0.23 19.45 -5.32
C GLU A 264 1.14 19.95 -5.83
N PHE A 265 2.24 19.29 -5.42
CA PHE A 265 3.60 19.62 -5.87
C PHE A 265 3.81 19.34 -7.36
N ARG A 266 3.26 18.21 -7.85
CA ARG A 266 3.26 17.89 -9.29
C ARG A 266 2.63 19.02 -10.12
N ASN A 267 1.51 19.56 -9.68
CA ASN A 267 0.82 20.65 -10.38
C ASN A 267 1.70 21.91 -10.42
N LYS A 268 2.34 22.25 -9.29
CA LYS A 268 3.27 23.37 -9.19
C LYS A 268 4.46 23.25 -10.13
N PHE A 269 5.13 22.11 -10.16
CA PHE A 269 6.33 21.89 -10.98
C PHE A 269 6.00 21.46 -12.41
N ARG A 270 4.72 21.27 -12.74
CA ARG A 270 4.23 20.84 -14.05
C ARG A 270 4.86 19.54 -14.52
N ASP A 271 5.09 18.62 -13.57
CA ASP A 271 5.59 17.29 -13.87
C ASP A 271 4.53 16.44 -14.57
N ASN A 272 4.98 15.48 -15.40
CA ASN A 272 4.08 14.66 -16.20
C ASN A 272 3.78 13.33 -15.52
N PHE A 273 2.87 13.34 -14.54
CA PHE A 273 2.23 12.17 -13.95
C PHE A 273 0.90 12.58 -13.31
N ARG A 274 0.07 11.61 -12.93
CA ARG A 274 -1.17 11.86 -12.20
C ARG A 274 -1.32 10.85 -11.08
N ILE A 275 -1.60 11.34 -9.89
CA ILE A 275 -2.00 10.54 -8.74
C ILE A 275 -3.48 10.85 -8.46
N TYR A 276 -4.30 9.79 -8.38
CA TYR A 276 -5.67 9.90 -7.93
C TYR A 276 -5.86 9.11 -6.63
N PRO A 277 -6.59 9.66 -5.63
CA PRO A 277 -6.88 8.97 -4.40
C PRO A 277 -7.90 7.85 -4.64
N VAL A 278 -7.47 6.60 -4.43
CA VAL A 278 -8.38 5.45 -4.44
C VAL A 278 -8.60 5.00 -3.00
N LYS A 279 -9.80 5.28 -2.50
CA LYS A 279 -10.18 4.99 -1.13
C LYS A 279 -10.31 3.48 -0.92
N GLY A 280 -9.80 3.00 0.19
CA GLY A 280 -9.97 1.64 0.66
C GLY A 280 -10.39 1.62 2.12
N TYR A 281 -10.95 0.49 2.54
CA TYR A 281 -11.48 0.31 3.87
C TYR A 281 -10.79 -0.85 4.58
N SER A 282 -10.71 -0.77 5.89
CA SER A 282 -10.29 -1.88 6.73
C SER A 282 -11.06 -1.91 8.04
N ILE A 283 -11.11 -3.11 8.62
CA ILE A 283 -11.52 -3.34 10.00
C ILE A 283 -10.35 -3.95 10.76
N THR A 284 -10.27 -3.64 12.03
CA THR A 284 -9.37 -4.28 12.99
C THR A 284 -10.21 -4.87 14.10
N ILE A 285 -9.96 -6.12 14.41
CA ILE A 285 -10.62 -6.87 15.46
C ILE A 285 -9.55 -7.20 16.49
N ASP A 286 -9.76 -6.78 17.74
CA ASP A 286 -8.90 -7.18 18.84
C ASP A 286 -9.24 -8.63 19.24
N LEU A 287 -8.24 -9.49 19.30
CA LEU A 287 -8.39 -10.90 19.66
C LEU A 287 -8.16 -11.03 21.18
N ASP A 288 -9.12 -10.56 21.96
CA ASP A 288 -8.97 -10.46 23.42
C ASP A 288 -9.34 -11.76 24.14
N ASP A 289 -10.26 -12.55 23.58
CA ASP A 289 -10.67 -13.83 24.12
C ASP A 289 -9.92 -15.02 23.48
N GLU A 290 -9.79 -16.14 24.21
CA GLU A 290 -9.02 -17.32 23.76
C GLU A 290 -9.68 -18.02 22.55
N ILE A 291 -11.00 -17.93 22.40
CA ILE A 291 -11.72 -18.51 21.26
C ILE A 291 -11.33 -17.74 20.00
N SER A 292 -11.50 -16.43 19.99
CA SER A 292 -11.11 -15.56 18.86
C SER A 292 -9.61 -15.69 18.54
N LYS A 293 -8.72 -15.80 19.56
CA LYS A 293 -7.28 -16.02 19.33
C LYS A 293 -6.98 -17.31 18.60
N SER A 294 -7.67 -18.41 18.97
CA SER A 294 -7.48 -19.71 18.34
C SER A 294 -8.13 -19.81 16.96
N ALA A 295 -9.26 -19.12 16.77
CA ALA A 295 -10.03 -19.12 15.54
C ALA A 295 -9.52 -18.13 14.48
N ALA A 296 -8.62 -17.21 14.84
CA ALA A 296 -8.07 -16.24 13.89
C ALA A 296 -6.99 -16.90 12.99
N PRO A 297 -6.86 -16.43 11.73
CA PRO A 297 -5.95 -17.06 10.77
C PRO A 297 -4.49 -17.05 11.23
N HIS A 298 -3.77 -18.11 10.86
CA HIS A 298 -2.34 -18.28 11.13
C HIS A 298 -1.47 -17.68 10.04
N VAL A 299 -1.94 -17.71 8.78
CA VAL A 299 -1.27 -17.14 7.60
C VAL A 299 -2.05 -15.95 7.06
N SER A 300 -1.39 -15.12 6.27
CA SER A 300 -2.11 -14.06 5.58
C SER A 300 -2.96 -14.61 4.45
N ILE A 301 -4.21 -14.14 4.31
CA ILE A 301 -5.13 -14.64 3.29
C ILE A 301 -5.50 -13.53 2.32
N LYS A 302 -5.54 -13.86 1.04
CA LYS A 302 -6.14 -13.06 -0.02
C LYS A 302 -7.28 -13.84 -0.66
N ASP A 303 -8.47 -13.34 -0.55
CA ASP A 303 -9.64 -13.88 -1.23
C ASP A 303 -9.76 -13.22 -2.61
N ASP A 304 -9.56 -14.00 -3.67
CA ASP A 304 -9.54 -13.44 -5.02
C ASP A 304 -10.92 -13.04 -5.52
N HIS A 305 -11.97 -13.72 -5.08
CA HIS A 305 -13.35 -13.42 -5.45
C HIS A 305 -13.80 -12.09 -4.81
N ASN A 306 -13.67 -11.98 -3.50
CA ASN A 306 -14.15 -10.83 -2.72
C ASN A 306 -13.17 -9.64 -2.76
N LYS A 307 -11.94 -9.83 -3.25
CA LYS A 307 -10.87 -8.81 -3.23
C LYS A 307 -10.56 -8.29 -1.82
N ILE A 308 -10.64 -9.20 -0.86
CA ILE A 308 -10.36 -8.97 0.56
C ILE A 308 -9.02 -9.62 0.92
N VAL A 309 -8.28 -8.94 1.78
CA VAL A 309 -7.05 -9.47 2.38
C VAL A 309 -7.20 -9.46 3.89
N SER A 310 -6.66 -10.47 4.56
CA SER A 310 -6.57 -10.53 6.01
C SER A 310 -5.15 -10.84 6.48
N SER A 311 -4.78 -10.27 7.63
CA SER A 311 -3.50 -10.49 8.27
C SER A 311 -3.66 -10.46 9.78
N ARG A 312 -3.05 -11.43 10.46
CA ARG A 312 -2.91 -11.40 11.91
C ARG A 312 -1.72 -10.52 12.28
N LEU A 313 -1.94 -9.52 13.13
CA LEU A 313 -0.97 -8.53 13.58
C LEU A 313 -0.87 -8.60 15.11
N GLY A 314 -0.04 -9.52 15.62
CA GLY A 314 0.00 -9.85 17.04
C GLY A 314 -1.36 -10.39 17.54
N ASN A 315 -1.98 -9.69 18.49
CA ASN A 315 -3.30 -10.03 19.02
C ASN A 315 -4.44 -9.30 18.28
N ARG A 316 -4.27 -8.95 17.02
CA ARG A 316 -5.29 -8.29 16.21
C ARG A 316 -5.44 -8.98 14.88
N LEU A 317 -6.69 -9.06 14.38
CA LEU A 317 -6.98 -9.45 13.01
C LEU A 317 -7.31 -8.19 12.21
N ARG A 318 -6.55 -7.94 11.16
CA ARG A 318 -6.78 -6.88 10.19
C ARG A 318 -7.40 -7.45 8.93
N VAL A 319 -8.53 -6.90 8.53
CA VAL A 319 -9.19 -7.24 7.26
C VAL A 319 -9.35 -5.97 6.43
N ALA A 320 -8.89 -6.00 5.21
CA ALA A 320 -8.94 -4.85 4.31
C ALA A 320 -9.42 -5.26 2.92
N GLY A 321 -10.16 -4.38 2.30
CA GLY A 321 -10.68 -4.65 0.97
C GLY A 321 -11.18 -3.38 0.30
N THR A 322 -11.93 -3.59 -0.75
CA THR A 322 -12.67 -2.59 -1.50
C THR A 322 -11.82 -1.47 -2.09
N ALA A 323 -12.34 -0.86 -3.11
CA ALA A 323 -11.77 0.34 -3.73
C ALA A 323 -12.90 1.28 -4.14
N GLU A 324 -12.70 2.58 -3.93
CA GLU A 324 -13.69 3.60 -4.25
C GLU A 324 -13.01 4.83 -4.85
N LEU A 325 -13.52 5.32 -5.98
CA LEU A 325 -13.06 6.55 -6.61
C LEU A 325 -13.91 7.74 -6.10
N ALA A 326 -13.61 8.19 -4.89
CA ALA A 326 -14.38 9.20 -4.15
C ALA A 326 -13.59 10.49 -3.85
N GLY A 327 -12.51 10.78 -4.62
CA GLY A 327 -11.65 11.92 -4.35
C GLY A 327 -10.97 11.81 -2.98
N GLU A 328 -10.74 12.94 -2.32
CA GLU A 328 -10.06 12.96 -1.02
C GLU A 328 -11.00 12.69 0.18
N ASN A 329 -12.19 12.18 -0.04
CA ASN A 329 -13.12 11.82 1.03
C ASN A 329 -12.63 10.59 1.81
N LYS A 330 -12.46 10.73 3.14
CA LYS A 330 -12.05 9.67 4.07
C LYS A 330 -13.19 9.19 4.98
N GLU A 331 -14.41 9.61 4.73
CA GLU A 331 -15.58 9.17 5.50
C GLU A 331 -15.71 7.65 5.44
N VAL A 332 -15.90 7.02 6.59
CA VAL A 332 -16.16 5.58 6.67
C VAL A 332 -17.63 5.35 6.43
N ARG A 333 -17.94 4.56 5.41
CA ARG A 333 -19.32 4.23 5.01
C ARG A 333 -19.64 2.81 5.46
N GLU A 334 -20.75 2.65 6.17
CA GLU A 334 -21.15 1.37 6.76
C GLU A 334 -21.34 0.28 5.70
N GLU A 335 -21.95 0.62 4.56
CA GLU A 335 -22.15 -0.32 3.46
C GLU A 335 -20.84 -0.84 2.83
N ARG A 336 -19.71 -0.24 3.19
CA ARG A 336 -18.36 -0.68 2.77
C ARG A 336 -17.63 -1.46 3.86
N ILE A 337 -18.12 -1.38 5.10
CA ILE A 337 -17.60 -2.13 6.25
C ILE A 337 -18.32 -3.48 6.37
N THR A 338 -19.63 -3.49 6.19
CA THR A 338 -20.47 -4.70 6.31
C THR A 338 -19.89 -5.90 5.53
N PRO A 339 -19.48 -5.80 4.25
CA PRO A 339 -18.89 -6.93 3.52
C PRO A 339 -17.60 -7.47 4.13
N LEU A 340 -16.81 -6.63 4.84
CA LEU A 340 -15.60 -7.08 5.52
C LEU A 340 -15.94 -7.90 6.76
N VAL A 341 -16.95 -7.48 7.53
CA VAL A 341 -17.45 -8.22 8.71
C VAL A 341 -18.06 -9.54 8.29
N GLU A 342 -18.94 -9.52 7.29
CA GLU A 342 -19.56 -10.74 6.74
C GLU A 342 -18.51 -11.73 6.23
N TRP A 343 -17.44 -11.23 5.60
CA TRP A 343 -16.34 -12.08 5.16
C TRP A 343 -15.63 -12.75 6.35
N VAL A 344 -15.41 -12.03 7.46
CA VAL A 344 -14.84 -12.63 8.68
C VAL A 344 -15.76 -13.71 9.23
N ASN A 345 -17.06 -13.40 9.40
CA ASN A 345 -18.04 -14.35 9.93
C ASN A 345 -18.15 -15.63 9.06
N ASN A 346 -18.00 -15.49 7.74
CA ASN A 346 -18.02 -16.62 6.82
C ASN A 346 -16.73 -17.43 6.82
N CYS A 347 -15.57 -16.78 6.99
CA CYS A 347 -14.26 -17.45 6.95
C CYS A 347 -13.80 -17.95 8.33
N PHE A 348 -14.15 -17.23 9.40
CA PHE A 348 -13.69 -17.44 10.76
C PHE A 348 -14.86 -17.22 11.75
N PRO A 349 -15.87 -18.11 11.76
CA PRO A 349 -17.13 -17.88 12.45
C PRO A 349 -17.01 -17.75 13.98
N GLU A 350 -15.91 -18.25 14.57
CA GLU A 350 -15.67 -18.16 16.01
C GLU A 350 -14.90 -16.89 16.42
N VAL A 351 -14.48 -16.05 15.47
CA VAL A 351 -13.88 -14.75 15.77
C VAL A 351 -14.99 -13.76 16.14
N ASN A 352 -14.90 -13.18 17.33
CA ASN A 352 -15.86 -12.19 17.79
C ASN A 352 -15.73 -10.87 17.00
N THR A 353 -16.79 -10.48 16.31
CA THR A 353 -16.86 -9.26 15.49
C THR A 353 -17.73 -8.15 16.10
N GLU A 354 -18.12 -8.24 17.36
CA GLU A 354 -18.97 -7.22 18.00
C GLU A 354 -18.25 -5.87 18.15
N ASN A 355 -16.95 -5.90 18.44
CA ASN A 355 -16.15 -4.71 18.63
C ASN A 355 -15.08 -4.59 17.53
N ILE A 356 -15.37 -3.80 16.51
CA ILE A 356 -14.45 -3.56 15.40
C ILE A 356 -13.98 -2.11 15.34
N ILE A 357 -12.73 -1.91 15.01
CA ILE A 357 -12.20 -0.58 14.70
C ILE A 357 -12.22 -0.41 13.18
N THR A 358 -13.00 0.54 12.70
CA THR A 358 -13.16 0.82 11.28
C THR A 358 -12.21 1.93 10.82
N TRP A 359 -11.74 1.83 9.58
CA TRP A 359 -10.86 2.84 9.01
C TRP A 359 -11.02 2.94 7.48
N ALA A 360 -10.76 4.13 6.95
CA ALA A 360 -10.67 4.37 5.52
C ALA A 360 -9.41 5.19 5.19
N GLY A 361 -8.73 4.82 4.11
CA GLY A 361 -7.52 5.52 3.65
C GLY A 361 -7.44 5.65 2.15
N LEU A 362 -6.64 6.62 1.71
CA LEU A 362 -6.51 7.01 0.31
C LEU A 362 -5.23 6.44 -0.29
N ARG A 363 -5.35 5.45 -1.16
CA ARG A 363 -4.20 4.91 -1.92
C ARG A 363 -3.77 5.93 -2.96
N PRO A 364 -2.51 6.39 -2.98
CA PRO A 364 -2.01 7.31 -4.00
C PRO A 364 -1.73 6.55 -5.30
N MET A 365 -2.74 6.40 -6.16
CA MET A 365 -2.62 5.56 -7.35
C MET A 365 -2.29 6.37 -8.59
N THR A 366 -1.19 6.01 -9.26
CA THR A 366 -0.92 6.43 -10.64
C THR A 366 -1.84 5.69 -11.61
N SER A 367 -2.10 6.26 -12.75
CA SER A 367 -3.00 5.67 -13.74
C SER A 367 -2.44 4.43 -14.44
N ASP A 368 -1.13 4.29 -14.49
CA ASP A 368 -0.42 3.12 -15.02
C ASP A 368 0.04 2.16 -13.90
N MET A 369 -0.25 2.51 -12.64
CA MET A 369 0.14 1.82 -11.40
C MET A 369 1.66 1.75 -11.16
N VAL A 370 2.46 2.43 -11.96
CA VAL A 370 3.92 2.50 -11.78
C VAL A 370 4.25 3.57 -10.73
N PRO A 371 5.04 3.26 -9.69
CA PRO A 371 5.49 4.24 -8.70
C PRO A 371 6.30 5.37 -9.33
N ILE A 372 6.22 6.55 -8.73
CA ILE A 372 6.99 7.72 -9.14
C ILE A 372 8.22 7.80 -8.25
N MET A 373 9.34 7.28 -8.74
CA MET A 373 10.64 7.27 -8.08
C MET A 373 11.64 7.94 -9.01
N ARG A 374 11.68 9.27 -9.01
CA ARG A 374 12.54 10.04 -9.93
C ARG A 374 12.73 11.49 -9.49
N GLU A 375 13.68 12.18 -10.11
CA GLU A 375 13.80 13.62 -10.01
C GLU A 375 12.61 14.33 -10.72
N SER A 376 12.19 15.45 -10.17
CA SER A 376 11.24 16.40 -10.75
C SER A 376 11.90 17.18 -11.90
N LYS A 377 11.09 17.87 -12.72
CA LYS A 377 11.60 18.96 -13.59
C LYS A 377 12.24 20.09 -12.78
N ARG A 378 11.85 20.21 -11.53
CA ARG A 378 12.46 21.11 -10.55
C ARG A 378 13.74 20.46 -10.03
N LYS A 379 14.90 21.02 -10.37
CA LYS A 379 16.22 20.55 -9.93
C LYS A 379 16.28 20.38 -8.40
N ASN A 380 16.97 19.34 -7.94
CA ASN A 380 17.14 18.99 -6.52
C ASN A 380 15.84 18.63 -5.78
N VAL A 381 14.75 18.37 -6.50
CA VAL A 381 13.50 17.87 -5.95
C VAL A 381 13.18 16.50 -6.52
N PHE A 382 12.93 15.52 -5.67
CA PHE A 382 12.68 14.13 -6.02
C PHE A 382 11.30 13.70 -5.55
N TYR A 383 10.73 12.71 -6.22
CA TYR A 383 9.49 12.07 -5.82
C TYR A 383 9.73 10.62 -5.41
N ASN A 384 9.15 10.24 -4.28
CA ASN A 384 8.95 8.86 -3.87
C ASN A 384 7.49 8.68 -3.46
N SER A 385 6.60 8.43 -4.42
CA SER A 385 5.15 8.42 -4.23
C SER A 385 4.42 7.61 -5.31
N GLY A 386 3.09 7.56 -5.25
CA GLY A 386 2.30 6.93 -6.31
C GLY A 386 2.28 5.40 -6.30
N HIS A 387 2.67 4.77 -5.19
CA HIS A 387 2.77 3.31 -5.07
C HIS A 387 1.41 2.58 -4.97
N GLY A 388 0.32 3.32 -4.94
CA GLY A 388 -1.03 2.77 -4.88
C GLY A 388 -1.24 1.85 -3.68
N HIS A 389 -1.67 0.63 -3.94
CA HIS A 389 -1.90 -0.40 -2.92
C HIS A 389 -0.61 -1.13 -2.48
N LEU A 390 0.51 -0.91 -3.17
CA LEU A 390 1.79 -1.61 -2.93
C LEU A 390 2.81 -0.78 -2.13
N GLY A 391 2.40 0.37 -1.58
CA GLY A 391 3.31 1.25 -0.84
C GLY A 391 3.97 0.57 0.36
N TRP A 392 3.27 -0.32 1.06
CA TRP A 392 3.86 -1.16 2.11
C TRP A 392 4.83 -2.19 1.50
N THR A 393 4.41 -2.94 0.51
CA THR A 393 5.22 -4.00 -0.11
C THR A 393 6.50 -3.46 -0.78
N MET A 394 6.45 -2.29 -1.42
CA MET A 394 7.58 -1.71 -2.19
C MET A 394 8.42 -0.68 -1.42
N GLY A 395 7.98 -0.27 -0.24
CA GLY A 395 8.49 0.94 0.42
C GLY A 395 9.97 0.91 0.79
N ALA A 396 10.50 -0.23 1.22
CA ALA A 396 11.92 -0.35 1.57
C ALA A 396 12.82 -0.21 0.33
N PHE A 397 12.47 -0.89 -0.78
CA PHE A 397 13.19 -0.72 -2.04
C PHE A 397 13.08 0.72 -2.57
N ALA A 398 11.89 1.31 -2.51
CA ALA A 398 11.68 2.67 -3.00
C ALA A 398 12.53 3.70 -2.23
N GLY A 399 12.64 3.55 -0.91
CA GLY A 399 13.51 4.39 -0.08
C GLY A 399 14.98 4.25 -0.48
N LYS A 400 15.45 3.01 -0.66
CA LYS A 400 16.82 2.72 -1.10
C LYS A 400 17.07 3.30 -2.49
N PHE A 401 16.21 3.04 -3.45
CA PHE A 401 16.34 3.52 -4.83
C PHE A 401 16.45 5.05 -4.90
N ILE A 402 15.63 5.78 -4.19
CA ILE A 402 15.70 7.25 -4.16
C ILE A 402 17.00 7.73 -3.50
N SER A 403 17.45 7.05 -2.44
CA SER A 403 18.72 7.43 -1.81
C SER A 403 19.91 7.20 -2.74
N ASP A 404 19.88 6.13 -3.56
CA ASP A 404 20.91 5.85 -4.56
C ASP A 404 20.88 6.91 -5.69
N LEU A 405 19.69 7.25 -6.18
CA LEU A 405 19.51 8.29 -7.21
C LEU A 405 19.95 9.70 -6.75
N ILE A 406 19.91 9.98 -5.46
CA ILE A 406 20.34 11.28 -4.90
C ILE A 406 21.88 11.37 -4.83
N GLU A 407 22.58 10.26 -4.71
CA GLU A 407 24.02 10.20 -4.66
C GLU A 407 24.68 10.44 -6.03
N ASP A 408 24.04 9.93 -7.09
CA ASP A 408 24.46 10.11 -8.48
C ASP A 408 24.23 11.57 -8.95
#